data_200250f240c72dc86efa8a1f3d161a64
#
_entry.id   200250f240c72dc86efa8a1f3d161a64
#
_cell.length_a   1.000
_cell.length_b   1.000
_cell.length_c   1.000
_cell.angle_alpha   90.00
_cell.angle_beta   90.00
_cell.angle_gamma   90.00
#
_symmetry.space_group_name_H-M   'P 1'
#
loop_
_entity.id
_entity.type
_entity.pdbx_description
1 polymer ?
#
loop_
_entity_poly.entity_id
_entity_poly.type
_entity_poly.pdbx_seq_one_letter_code
_entity_poly.pdbx_strand_id
1 'polypeptide(L)' 'QKLTKRELLKMHDTLYEAYQGYLSGDKNVLYKMKEFWNNAAVMFTNHEKYAKKIRKVQTLKNYEQAVNALFSYQDLID' A
#
# COMPACT_ATOMS: atom_id res chain seq x y z
N GLN A 1 -15.98 -8.48 -13.34
CA GLN A 1 -14.96 -9.26 -12.69
C GLN A 1 -14.20 -8.45 -11.65
N LYS A 2 -14.10 -8.98 -10.45
CA LYS A 2 -13.52 -8.23 -9.35
C LYS A 2 -12.09 -8.63 -9.06
N LEU A 3 -11.31 -7.64 -8.70
CA LEU A 3 -9.94 -7.86 -8.25
C LEU A 3 -9.96 -8.50 -6.87
N THR A 4 -9.17 -9.54 -6.67
CA THR A 4 -9.06 -10.18 -5.36
C THR A 4 -7.96 -9.52 -4.53
N LYS A 5 -8.01 -9.73 -3.21
CA LYS A 5 -6.96 -9.24 -2.32
C LYS A 5 -5.58 -9.79 -2.73
N ARG A 6 -5.54 -11.06 -3.09
CA ARG A 6 -4.30 -11.70 -3.54
C ARG A 6 -3.73 -11.00 -4.78
N GLU A 7 -4.60 -10.71 -5.74
CA GLU A 7 -4.18 -10.02 -6.97
C GLU A 7 -3.67 -8.61 -6.67
N LEU A 8 -4.37 -7.91 -5.80
CA LEU A 8 -3.95 -6.56 -5.43
C LEU A 8 -2.63 -6.58 -4.68
N LEU A 9 -2.45 -7.54 -3.78
CA LEU A 9 -1.20 -7.69 -3.04
C LEU A 9 -0.04 -7.97 -3.99
N LYS A 10 -0.28 -8.82 -4.98
CA LYS A 10 0.75 -9.15 -5.98
C LYS A 10 1.13 -7.91 -6.78
N MET A 11 0.14 -7.13 -7.20
CA MET A 11 0.39 -5.86 -7.90
C MET A 11 1.20 -4.92 -7.04
N HIS A 12 0.80 -4.78 -5.77
CA HIS A 12 1.50 -3.93 -4.82
C HIS A 12 2.95 -4.35 -4.65
N ASP A 13 3.18 -5.65 -4.43
CA ASP A 13 4.52 -6.16 -4.17
C ASP A 13 5.42 -5.99 -5.39
N THR A 14 4.87 -6.24 -6.57
CA THR A 14 5.62 -6.07 -7.83
C THR A 14 6.04 -4.61 -8.01
N LEU A 15 5.12 -3.69 -7.75
CA LEU A 15 5.38 -2.26 -7.89
C LEU A 15 6.38 -1.77 -6.84
N TYR A 16 6.20 -2.21 -5.61
CA TYR A 16 7.06 -1.84 -4.49
C TYR A 16 8.50 -2.30 -4.75
N GLU A 17 8.66 -3.54 -5.17
CA GLU A 17 9.97 -4.10 -5.48
C GLU A 17 10.62 -3.34 -6.64
N ALA A 18 9.84 -3.05 -7.67
CA ALA A 18 10.34 -2.32 -8.83
C ALA A 18 10.83 -0.93 -8.43
N TYR A 19 10.07 -0.21 -7.59
CA TYR A 19 10.48 1.12 -7.16
C TYR A 19 11.73 1.06 -6.28
N GLN A 20 11.85 0.04 -5.42
CA GLN A 20 13.05 -0.11 -4.60
C GLN A 20 14.31 -0.33 -5.44
N GLY A 21 14.16 -1.01 -6.57
CA GLY A 21 15.29 -1.23 -7.48
C GLY A 21 15.58 -0.08 -8.43
N TYR A 22 14.57 0.77 -8.67
CA TYR A 22 14.64 1.81 -9.70
C TYR A 22 14.89 3.20 -9.11
N LEU A 23 14.26 3.52 -8.00
CA LEU A 23 14.35 4.84 -7.40
C LEU A 23 15.52 4.92 -6.42
N SER A 24 16.07 6.11 -6.31
CA SER A 24 17.16 6.39 -5.39
C SER A 24 16.60 6.83 -4.05
N GLY A 25 16.83 6.01 -3.01
CA GLY A 25 16.49 6.35 -1.64
C GLY A 25 15.07 5.98 -1.22
N ASP A 26 14.93 5.65 0.06
CA ASP A 26 13.67 5.19 0.64
C ASP A 26 12.57 6.23 0.59
N LYS A 27 12.92 7.50 0.68
CA LYS A 27 11.95 8.59 0.63
C LYS A 27 11.19 8.62 -0.69
N ASN A 28 11.92 8.39 -1.78
CA ASN A 28 11.30 8.40 -3.11
C ASN A 28 10.38 7.19 -3.28
N VAL A 29 10.80 6.04 -2.76
CA VAL A 29 9.97 4.83 -2.79
C VAL A 29 8.69 5.07 -1.99
N LEU A 30 8.82 5.63 -0.78
CA LEU A 30 7.69 5.95 0.08
C LEU A 30 6.70 6.89 -0.61
N TYR A 31 7.23 7.93 -1.23
CA TYR A 31 6.39 8.91 -1.92
C TYR A 31 5.54 8.23 -3.00
N LYS A 32 6.18 7.39 -3.82
CA LYS A 32 5.46 6.67 -4.88
C LYS A 32 4.43 5.70 -4.34
N MET A 33 4.76 5.00 -3.26
CA MET A 33 3.81 4.05 -2.68
C MET A 33 2.65 4.77 -2.01
N LYS A 34 2.88 5.94 -1.41
CA LYS A 34 1.78 6.74 -0.88
C LYS A 34 0.85 7.21 -1.99
N GLU A 35 1.40 7.56 -3.15
CA GLU A 35 0.59 7.90 -4.33
C GLU A 35 -0.29 6.71 -4.75
N PHE A 36 0.29 5.53 -4.77
CA PHE A 36 -0.44 4.31 -5.11
C PHE A 36 -1.65 4.16 -4.18
N TRP A 37 -1.45 4.35 -2.88
CA TRP A 37 -2.51 4.16 -1.90
C TRP A 37 -3.54 5.28 -1.89
N ASN A 38 -3.22 6.45 -2.42
CA ASN A 38 -4.23 7.49 -2.58
C ASN A 38 -5.41 7.00 -3.43
N ASN A 39 -5.13 6.10 -4.36
CA ASN A 39 -6.17 5.53 -5.23
C ASN A 39 -6.63 4.15 -4.78
N ALA A 40 -5.71 3.33 -4.32
CA ALA A 40 -6.00 1.92 -4.01
C ALA A 40 -6.69 1.72 -2.68
N ALA A 41 -6.46 2.60 -1.71
CA ALA A 41 -7.00 2.41 -0.37
C ALA A 41 -8.52 2.37 -0.34
N VAL A 42 -9.18 3.12 -1.24
CA VAL A 42 -10.64 3.17 -1.27
C VAL A 42 -11.28 1.83 -1.60
N MET A 43 -10.51 0.89 -2.10
CA MET A 43 -11.02 -0.45 -2.41
C MET A 43 -11.22 -1.31 -1.16
N PHE A 44 -10.72 -0.86 -0.01
CA PHE A 44 -10.80 -1.62 1.24
C PHE A 44 -11.89 -1.09 2.16
N THR A 45 -12.43 -1.99 2.99
CA THR A 45 -13.26 -1.58 4.11
C THR A 45 -12.41 -0.77 5.07
N ASN A 46 -13.04 0.17 5.76
CA ASN A 46 -12.36 1.01 6.75
C ASN A 46 -11.14 1.74 6.18
N HIS A 47 -11.22 2.09 4.92
CA HIS A 47 -10.07 2.61 4.17
C HIS A 47 -9.50 3.92 4.73
N GLU A 48 -10.34 4.78 5.28
CA GLU A 48 -9.89 6.08 5.79
C GLU A 48 -8.87 5.92 6.91
N LYS A 49 -9.12 4.99 7.82
CA LYS A 49 -8.22 4.72 8.94
C LYS A 49 -6.83 4.28 8.44
N TYR A 50 -6.83 3.37 7.50
CA TYR A 50 -5.56 2.81 7.00
C TYR A 50 -4.86 3.75 6.03
N ALA A 51 -5.60 4.49 5.22
CA ALA A 51 -5.02 5.50 4.37
C ALA A 51 -4.28 6.56 5.20
N LYS A 52 -4.90 6.97 6.32
CA LYS A 52 -4.27 7.93 7.22
C LYS A 52 -2.98 7.37 7.82
N LYS A 53 -3.00 6.11 8.25
CA LYS A 53 -1.81 5.45 8.76
C LYS A 53 -0.68 5.44 7.75
N ILE A 54 -1.01 5.06 6.51
CA ILE A 54 -0.01 4.98 5.45
C ILE A 54 0.58 6.34 5.13
N ARG A 55 -0.26 7.39 5.12
CA ARG A 55 0.23 8.74 4.86
C ARG A 55 1.22 9.24 5.92
N LYS A 56 1.10 8.74 7.14
CA LYS A 56 1.92 9.22 8.27
C LYS A 56 3.25 8.50 8.42
N VAL A 57 3.43 7.34 7.77
CA VAL A 57 4.68 6.60 7.97
C VAL A 57 5.86 7.35 7.36
N GLN A 58 7.02 7.20 7.99
CA GLN A 58 8.24 7.90 7.61
C GLN A 58 9.33 6.94 7.15
N THR A 59 9.16 5.65 7.37
CA THR A 59 10.14 4.64 7.01
C THR A 59 9.49 3.50 6.24
N LEU A 60 10.28 2.79 5.44
CA LEU A 60 9.76 1.63 4.72
C LEU A 60 9.31 0.53 5.67
N LYS A 61 10.02 0.38 6.79
CA LYS A 61 9.63 -0.61 7.80
C LYS A 61 8.22 -0.33 8.32
N ASN A 62 7.95 0.92 8.70
CA ASN A 62 6.63 1.29 9.19
C ASN A 62 5.58 1.21 8.10
N TYR A 63 5.96 1.55 6.87
CA TYR A 63 5.09 1.41 5.71
C TYR A 63 4.65 -0.04 5.54
N GLU A 64 5.60 -0.97 5.58
CA GLU A 64 5.31 -2.39 5.42
C GLU A 64 4.38 -2.90 6.51
N GLN A 65 4.59 -2.44 7.75
CA GLN A 65 3.71 -2.81 8.86
C GLN A 65 2.28 -2.31 8.63
N ALA A 66 2.13 -1.07 8.17
CA ALA A 66 0.81 -0.50 7.92
C ALA A 66 0.09 -1.24 6.80
N VAL A 67 0.79 -1.57 5.73
CA VAL A 67 0.22 -2.30 4.59
C VAL A 67 -0.15 -3.71 5.01
N ASN A 68 0.71 -4.39 5.77
CA ASN A 68 0.41 -5.74 6.24
C ASN A 68 -0.83 -5.76 7.12
N ALA A 69 -0.99 -4.74 7.97
CA ALA A 69 -2.18 -4.64 8.82
C ALA A 69 -3.44 -4.46 7.95
N LEU A 70 -3.35 -3.63 6.94
CA LEU A 70 -4.48 -3.40 6.03
C LEU A 70 -4.92 -4.71 5.37
N PHE A 71 -3.98 -5.44 4.79
CA PHE A 71 -4.30 -6.70 4.10
C PHE A 71 -4.74 -7.79 5.07
N SER A 72 -4.27 -7.76 6.32
CA SER A 72 -4.62 -8.78 7.30
C SER A 72 -6.00 -8.57 7.93
N TYR A 73 -6.37 -7.31 8.16
CA TYR A 73 -7.57 -7.00 8.94
C TYR A 73 -8.74 -6.49 8.12
N GLN A 74 -8.51 -6.05 6.90
CA GLN A 74 -9.58 -5.49 6.09
C GLN A 74 -9.77 -6.29 4.81
N ASP A 75 -10.97 -6.17 4.24
CA ASP A 75 -11.31 -6.84 2.99
C ASP A 75 -11.60 -5.80 1.92
N LEU A 76 -11.57 -6.26 0.66
CA LEU A 76 -11.97 -5.39 -0.43
C LEU A 76 -13.49 -5.20 -0.40
N ILE A 77 -13.92 -4.01 -0.74
CA ILE A 77 -15.34 -3.69 -0.83
C ILE A 77 -15.88 -4.31 -2.12
N ASP A 78 -17.03 -4.96 -1.99
CA ASP A 78 -17.71 -5.56 -3.15
C ASP A 78 -18.42 -4.51 -3.99
#